data_02d9cb833ce18aa3b39ca6dd17bc948f
#
_entry.id   02d9cb833ce18aa3b39ca6dd17bc948f
#
_cell.length_a   1.000
_cell.length_b   1.000
_cell.length_c   1.000
_cell.angle_alpha   90.00
_cell.angle_beta   90.00
_cell.angle_gamma   90.00
#
_symmetry.space_group_name_H-M   'P 1'
#
loop_
_entity.id
_entity.type
_entity.pdbx_description
1 polymer ?
#
loop_
_entity_poly.entity_id
_entity_poly.type
_entity_poly.pdbx_seq_one_letter_code
_entity_poly.pdbx_strand_id
1 'polypeptide(L)'
;MRAIKFGAIFVALIIVFPIFFIFIEMFFGDFSLLSHFTRYLLVPYIKDTFTLLIGVLFLSSVIACISAYLVVNFKFPFSKFFEFGLVLPLAIPAYIFSFAYVGLMDYDGEFMKIFGFRLDMMNIYGAIFVISMSLYPYIYMFAKTSFKTQSKMVFEIAKVHNISAFSAFFKVSLPLAKPAIFGGIMLVAMEALSDYGTAAYYGVNTFSAGIFKVWYDLDDSYLASFLAGILMIIVFGIMFIEHINKKSYSFNNNTNLEIQKQELSSLKKSLAFLWCLVIFILAFGLPFYWLVYWSIFGDIKFDMSFVSMASNSLFIAAIASVLIVAIGLFLTFSSRFFVSNLARSFVLKCSSLGYALPGASVGVCVMIVFGYVDRNFGTSLLSSSFVVLIFGFAVRFMTASVYALDSGYTKISKFIDDAAKVMKIGLFSMFFRVHLPLLKHFILLAFTLSFVDIVKELPLSLILRPFEFETLSIRAFFYATDERLYAAALPSLLIVLISLCAVIFVEFYAYKRSK
;
A
#
# COMPACT_ATOMS: atom_id res chain seq x y z
N MET A 1 -20.26 2.70 29.43
CA MET A 1 -20.65 2.38 28.04
C MET A 1 -20.91 3.61 27.18
N ARG A 2 -21.74 4.60 27.57
CA ARG A 2 -21.98 5.81 26.78
C ARG A 2 -20.67 6.58 26.50
N ALA A 3 -19.85 6.81 27.53
CA ALA A 3 -18.58 7.53 27.38
C ALA A 3 -17.62 6.88 26.39
N ILE A 4 -17.49 5.55 26.38
CA ILE A 4 -16.60 4.82 25.44
C ILE A 4 -17.10 4.98 23.99
N LYS A 5 -18.42 4.90 23.76
CA LYS A 5 -19.01 5.11 22.43
C LYS A 5 -18.77 6.52 21.93
N PHE A 6 -19.00 7.51 22.79
CA PHE A 6 -18.76 8.92 22.47
C PHE A 6 -17.26 9.17 22.17
N GLY A 7 -16.37 8.63 23.01
CA GLY A 7 -14.93 8.71 22.78
C GLY A 7 -14.49 8.08 21.45
N ALA A 8 -15.09 6.94 21.06
CA ALA A 8 -14.76 6.32 19.77
C ALA A 8 -15.22 7.16 18.57
N ILE A 9 -16.41 7.76 18.65
CA ILE A 9 -16.88 8.69 17.61
C ILE A 9 -15.98 9.92 17.54
N PHE A 10 -15.60 10.48 18.68
CA PHE A 10 -14.74 11.66 18.76
C PHE A 10 -13.34 11.38 18.16
N VAL A 11 -12.71 10.26 18.51
CA VAL A 11 -11.41 9.87 17.95
C VAL A 11 -11.52 9.62 16.43
N ALA A 12 -12.57 8.95 15.96
CA ALA A 12 -12.79 8.73 14.53
C ALA A 12 -12.96 10.06 13.76
N LEU A 13 -13.66 11.04 14.37
CA LEU A 13 -13.83 12.38 13.80
C LEU A 13 -12.51 13.16 13.77
N ILE A 14 -11.66 13.08 14.81
CA ILE A 14 -10.33 13.70 14.82
C ILE A 14 -9.47 13.16 13.69
N ILE A 15 -9.46 11.84 13.47
CA ILE A 15 -8.66 11.20 12.42
C ILE A 15 -9.10 11.65 11.03
N VAL A 16 -10.40 11.79 10.82
CA VAL A 16 -10.94 12.12 9.49
C VAL A 16 -11.01 13.63 9.24
N PHE A 17 -10.93 14.45 10.27
CA PHE A 17 -11.10 15.90 10.21
C PHE A 17 -10.17 16.58 9.18
N PRO A 18 -8.85 16.31 9.14
CA PRO A 18 -7.96 16.94 8.15
C PRO A 18 -8.39 16.64 6.70
N ILE A 19 -8.90 15.44 6.46
CA ILE A 19 -9.37 15.03 5.13
C ILE A 19 -10.54 15.90 4.65
N PHE A 20 -11.47 16.22 5.54
CA PHE A 20 -12.59 17.11 5.20
C PHE A 20 -12.18 18.57 5.15
N PHE A 21 -11.20 18.98 5.96
CA PHE A 21 -10.74 20.37 6.01
C PHE A 21 -10.16 20.84 4.67
N ILE A 22 -9.51 19.96 3.91
CA ILE A 22 -8.95 20.30 2.58
C ILE A 22 -10.04 20.72 1.59
N PHE A 23 -11.25 20.16 1.69
CA PHE A 23 -12.35 20.57 0.83
C PHE A 23 -12.85 21.98 1.18
N ILE A 24 -12.72 22.40 2.44
CA ILE A 24 -13.00 23.76 2.85
C ILE A 24 -11.97 24.71 2.24
N GLU A 25 -10.68 24.42 2.38
CA GLU A 25 -9.60 25.20 1.77
C GLU A 25 -9.71 25.25 0.23
N MET A 26 -10.10 24.15 -0.41
CA MET A 26 -10.30 24.08 -1.84
C MET A 26 -11.33 25.08 -2.38
N PHE A 27 -12.30 25.51 -1.56
CA PHE A 27 -13.36 26.44 -1.97
C PHE A 27 -13.18 27.88 -1.47
N PHE A 28 -12.39 28.09 -0.41
CA PHE A 28 -12.28 29.39 0.28
C PHE A 28 -10.86 29.98 0.23
N GLY A 29 -9.91 29.33 -0.44
CA GLY A 29 -8.54 29.81 -0.55
C GLY A 29 -8.34 30.94 -1.57
N ASP A 30 -7.15 31.53 -1.58
CA ASP A 30 -6.73 32.49 -2.61
C ASP A 30 -6.27 31.75 -3.86
N PHE A 31 -6.92 32.02 -4.98
CA PHE A 31 -6.71 31.32 -6.26
C PHE A 31 -6.02 32.17 -7.30
N SER A 32 -5.14 33.06 -6.89
CA SER A 32 -4.41 33.96 -7.81
C SER A 32 -3.65 33.19 -8.89
N LEU A 33 -2.99 32.09 -8.53
CA LEU A 33 -2.26 31.21 -9.46
C LEU A 33 -3.16 30.15 -10.13
N LEU A 34 -4.38 29.95 -9.67
CA LEU A 34 -5.26 28.89 -10.20
C LEU A 34 -5.60 29.09 -11.67
N SER A 35 -5.82 30.32 -12.11
CA SER A 35 -6.15 30.63 -13.51
C SER A 35 -4.99 30.25 -14.45
N HIS A 36 -3.76 30.51 -14.04
CA HIS A 36 -2.57 30.10 -14.78
C HIS A 36 -2.40 28.58 -14.79
N PHE A 37 -2.54 27.95 -13.62
CA PHE A 37 -2.42 26.51 -13.47
C PHE A 37 -3.46 25.75 -14.31
N THR A 38 -4.73 26.13 -14.23
CA THR A 38 -5.82 25.48 -14.97
C THR A 38 -5.65 25.61 -16.47
N ARG A 39 -5.12 26.73 -16.95
CA ARG A 39 -4.93 26.99 -18.37
C ARG A 39 -3.76 26.22 -18.98
N TYR A 40 -2.65 26.04 -18.26
CA TYR A 40 -1.40 25.53 -18.83
C TYR A 40 -0.94 24.19 -18.27
N LEU A 41 -1.22 23.90 -17.01
CA LEU A 41 -0.66 22.74 -16.30
C LEU A 41 -1.67 21.64 -16.01
N LEU A 42 -2.95 21.97 -15.81
CA LEU A 42 -3.95 20.99 -15.39
C LEU A 42 -4.12 19.86 -16.40
N VAL A 43 -4.15 20.18 -17.71
CA VAL A 43 -4.34 19.18 -18.77
C VAL A 43 -3.18 18.18 -18.84
N PRO A 44 -1.89 18.59 -18.85
CA PRO A 44 -0.77 17.67 -18.71
C PRO A 44 -0.87 16.76 -17.48
N TYR A 45 -1.19 17.31 -16.31
CA TYR A 45 -1.33 16.52 -15.07
C TYR A 45 -2.44 15.47 -15.15
N ILE A 46 -3.60 15.84 -15.69
CA ILE A 46 -4.70 14.89 -15.94
C ILE A 46 -4.24 13.79 -16.90
N LYS A 47 -3.68 14.18 -18.05
CA LYS A 47 -3.24 13.24 -19.09
C LYS A 47 -2.23 12.24 -18.57
N ASP A 48 -1.17 12.71 -17.93
CA ASP A 48 -0.09 11.86 -17.43
C ASP A 48 -0.57 10.96 -16.30
N THR A 49 -1.38 11.49 -15.35
CA THR A 49 -1.95 10.68 -14.26
C THR A 49 -2.82 9.54 -14.80
N PHE A 50 -3.73 9.82 -15.74
CA PHE A 50 -4.60 8.79 -16.29
C PHE A 50 -3.86 7.82 -17.21
N THR A 51 -2.88 8.28 -17.98
CA THR A 51 -2.04 7.41 -18.82
C THR A 51 -1.24 6.44 -17.94
N LEU A 52 -0.60 6.94 -16.88
CA LEU A 52 0.12 6.13 -15.92
C LEU A 52 -0.82 5.14 -15.24
N LEU A 53 -1.95 5.61 -14.72
CA LEU A 53 -2.94 4.77 -14.02
C LEU A 53 -3.43 3.62 -14.92
N ILE A 54 -3.91 3.92 -16.13
CA ILE A 54 -4.43 2.91 -17.05
C ILE A 54 -3.34 1.92 -17.45
N GLY A 55 -2.13 2.41 -17.75
CA GLY A 55 -0.99 1.57 -18.11
C GLY A 55 -0.60 0.61 -16.97
N VAL A 56 -0.51 1.12 -15.74
CA VAL A 56 -0.20 0.31 -14.56
C VAL A 56 -1.29 -0.74 -14.30
N LEU A 57 -2.56 -0.35 -14.33
CA LEU A 57 -3.67 -1.28 -14.10
C LEU A 57 -3.71 -2.40 -15.14
N PHE A 58 -3.48 -2.06 -16.41
CA PHE A 58 -3.46 -3.04 -17.49
C PHE A 58 -2.30 -4.03 -17.31
N LEU A 59 -1.07 -3.53 -17.22
CA LEU A 59 0.12 -4.37 -17.14
C LEU A 59 0.13 -5.25 -15.88
N SER A 60 -0.19 -4.67 -14.72
CA SER A 60 -0.29 -5.41 -13.46
C SER A 60 -1.36 -6.50 -13.51
N SER A 61 -2.52 -6.21 -14.13
CA SER A 61 -3.61 -7.20 -14.25
C SER A 61 -3.21 -8.39 -15.12
N VAL A 62 -2.56 -8.13 -16.26
CA VAL A 62 -2.09 -9.19 -17.16
C VAL A 62 -1.08 -10.09 -16.46
N ILE A 63 -0.05 -9.50 -15.85
CA ILE A 63 1.00 -10.25 -15.14
C ILE A 63 0.37 -11.07 -14.00
N ALA A 64 -0.44 -10.44 -13.18
CA ALA A 64 -1.03 -11.06 -12.00
C ALA A 64 -1.98 -12.22 -12.33
N CYS A 65 -2.91 -12.01 -13.29
CA CYS A 65 -3.91 -13.02 -13.63
C CYS A 65 -3.29 -14.25 -14.28
N ILE A 66 -2.33 -14.06 -15.20
CA ILE A 66 -1.64 -15.18 -15.85
C ILE A 66 -0.82 -15.96 -14.81
N SER A 67 -0.02 -15.26 -14.02
CA SER A 67 0.83 -15.87 -12.99
C SER A 67 0.01 -16.63 -11.94
N ALA A 68 -1.07 -16.03 -11.44
CA ALA A 68 -1.95 -16.67 -10.47
C ALA A 68 -2.61 -17.94 -11.05
N TYR A 69 -3.10 -17.87 -12.28
CA TYR A 69 -3.74 -19.00 -12.94
C TYR A 69 -2.76 -20.17 -13.14
N LEU A 70 -1.53 -19.89 -13.61
CA LEU A 70 -0.49 -20.90 -13.81
C LEU A 70 -0.10 -21.58 -12.49
N VAL A 71 0.19 -20.80 -11.46
CA VAL A 71 0.67 -21.31 -10.17
C VAL A 71 -0.39 -22.11 -9.43
N VAL A 72 -1.67 -21.71 -9.50
CA VAL A 72 -2.75 -22.40 -8.80
C VAL A 72 -3.13 -23.70 -9.49
N ASN A 73 -3.25 -23.71 -10.82
CA ASN A 73 -3.93 -24.77 -11.54
C ASN A 73 -2.98 -25.85 -12.10
N PHE A 74 -1.69 -25.55 -12.25
CA PHE A 74 -0.79 -26.45 -12.95
C PHE A 74 0.43 -26.87 -12.12
N LYS A 75 0.92 -28.11 -12.39
CA LYS A 75 2.19 -28.62 -11.87
C LYS A 75 3.29 -28.30 -12.86
N PHE A 76 4.28 -27.51 -12.45
CA PHE A 76 5.51 -27.23 -13.19
C PHE A 76 6.67 -27.05 -12.21
N PRO A 77 7.94 -27.09 -12.68
CA PRO A 77 9.10 -26.97 -11.81
C PRO A 77 9.03 -25.71 -10.95
N PHE A 78 9.37 -25.82 -9.68
CA PHE A 78 9.38 -24.73 -8.70
C PHE A 78 8.02 -24.01 -8.52
N SER A 79 6.88 -24.59 -8.93
CA SER A 79 5.56 -23.93 -8.79
C SER A 79 5.21 -23.54 -7.34
N LYS A 80 5.68 -24.30 -6.33
CA LYS A 80 5.51 -23.97 -4.92
C LYS A 80 6.37 -22.76 -4.49
N PHE A 81 7.57 -22.63 -5.04
CA PHE A 81 8.42 -21.46 -4.82
C PHE A 81 7.79 -20.22 -5.43
N PHE A 82 7.32 -20.28 -6.69
CA PHE A 82 6.68 -19.14 -7.34
C PHE A 82 5.37 -18.75 -6.69
N GLU A 83 4.65 -19.65 -6.04
CA GLU A 83 3.45 -19.32 -5.28
C GLU A 83 3.71 -18.25 -4.20
N PHE A 84 4.88 -18.30 -3.61
CA PHE A 84 5.36 -17.33 -2.60
C PHE A 84 6.25 -16.26 -3.24
N GLY A 85 7.19 -16.64 -4.11
CA GLY A 85 8.19 -15.76 -4.70
C GLY A 85 7.57 -14.57 -5.47
N LEU A 86 6.43 -14.79 -6.12
CA LEU A 86 5.72 -13.74 -6.85
C LEU A 86 5.02 -12.69 -5.95
N VAL A 87 5.04 -12.87 -4.63
CA VAL A 87 4.57 -11.88 -3.65
C VAL A 87 5.70 -10.99 -3.14
N LEU A 88 6.96 -11.46 -3.22
CA LEU A 88 8.13 -10.76 -2.67
C LEU A 88 8.34 -9.32 -3.20
N PRO A 89 7.96 -8.97 -4.44
CA PRO A 89 8.09 -7.60 -4.92
C PRO A 89 7.40 -6.54 -4.05
N LEU A 90 6.37 -6.89 -3.27
CA LEU A 90 5.76 -5.98 -2.28
C LEU A 90 6.74 -5.48 -1.21
N ALA A 91 7.87 -6.17 -1.02
CA ALA A 91 8.90 -5.72 -0.10
C ALA A 91 9.69 -4.52 -0.63
N ILE A 92 9.68 -4.29 -1.96
CA ILE A 92 10.44 -3.22 -2.61
C ILE A 92 9.47 -2.08 -3.00
N PRO A 93 9.55 -0.90 -2.39
CA PRO A 93 8.77 0.27 -2.80
C PRO A 93 9.04 0.67 -4.27
N ALA A 94 8.04 1.21 -4.96
CA ALA A 94 8.15 1.56 -6.38
C ALA A 94 9.27 2.57 -6.68
N TYR A 95 9.50 3.56 -5.80
CA TYR A 95 10.60 4.51 -5.97
C TYR A 95 11.98 3.85 -5.85
N ILE A 96 12.14 2.78 -5.05
CA ILE A 96 13.38 1.99 -4.99
C ILE A 96 13.58 1.18 -6.28
N PHE A 97 12.51 0.62 -6.82
CA PHE A 97 12.56 0.02 -8.16
C PHE A 97 13.05 1.02 -9.20
N SER A 98 12.56 2.26 -9.12
CA SER A 98 12.84 3.31 -10.09
C SER A 98 14.33 3.53 -10.26
N PHE A 99 15.05 3.81 -9.20
CA PHE A 99 16.48 4.05 -9.32
C PHE A 99 17.31 2.79 -9.50
N ALA A 100 16.85 1.63 -9.06
CA ALA A 100 17.51 0.37 -9.39
C ALA A 100 17.47 0.08 -10.90
N TYR A 101 16.34 0.33 -11.56
CA TYR A 101 16.21 0.13 -13.00
C TYR A 101 16.90 1.23 -13.82
N VAL A 102 16.81 2.49 -13.41
CA VAL A 102 17.52 3.58 -14.08
C VAL A 102 19.03 3.36 -13.99
N GLY A 103 19.57 3.08 -12.80
CA GLY A 103 21.00 2.81 -12.67
C GLY A 103 21.49 1.60 -13.45
N LEU A 104 20.65 0.56 -13.61
CA LEU A 104 21.00 -0.59 -14.45
C LEU A 104 21.02 -0.25 -15.95
N MET A 105 20.08 0.59 -16.42
CA MET A 105 19.82 0.86 -17.83
C MET A 105 20.51 2.10 -18.37
N ASP A 106 21.21 2.88 -17.51
CA ASP A 106 21.90 4.11 -17.86
C ASP A 106 23.18 3.87 -18.69
N TYR A 107 23.86 4.96 -19.10
CA TYR A 107 25.08 4.91 -19.92
C TYR A 107 26.22 4.11 -19.28
N ASP A 108 26.42 4.28 -17.96
CA ASP A 108 27.40 3.52 -17.20
C ASP A 108 26.83 2.22 -16.61
N GLY A 109 25.58 1.92 -16.92
CA GLY A 109 24.87 0.75 -16.41
C GLY A 109 25.35 -0.55 -17.02
N GLU A 110 25.20 -1.64 -16.26
CA GLU A 110 25.64 -2.96 -16.71
C GLU A 110 24.87 -3.46 -17.95
N PHE A 111 23.64 -3.02 -18.13
CA PHE A 111 22.86 -3.38 -19.33
C PHE A 111 23.54 -2.85 -20.60
N MET A 112 23.98 -1.59 -20.58
CA MET A 112 24.71 -0.97 -21.69
C MET A 112 26.04 -1.70 -21.95
N LYS A 113 26.77 -2.08 -20.90
CA LYS A 113 28.04 -2.82 -21.01
C LYS A 113 27.87 -4.20 -21.64
N ILE A 114 26.74 -4.89 -21.34
CA ILE A 114 26.47 -6.26 -21.82
C ILE A 114 25.90 -6.25 -23.23
N PHE A 115 24.91 -5.38 -23.50
CA PHE A 115 24.12 -5.43 -24.74
C PHE A 115 24.52 -4.36 -25.75
N GLY A 116 25.32 -3.37 -25.38
CA GLY A 116 25.81 -2.31 -26.29
C GLY A 116 24.78 -1.24 -26.66
N PHE A 117 23.59 -1.23 -26.04
CA PHE A 117 22.58 -0.20 -26.26
C PHE A 117 21.91 0.21 -24.95
N ARG A 118 21.45 1.45 -24.88
CA ARG A 118 20.73 2.02 -23.73
C ARG A 118 19.22 1.88 -23.92
N LEU A 119 18.54 1.52 -22.82
CA LEU A 119 17.10 1.66 -22.72
C LEU A 119 16.79 2.90 -21.88
N ASP A 120 16.23 3.93 -22.49
CA ASP A 120 15.80 5.11 -21.76
C ASP A 120 14.57 4.78 -20.92
N MET A 121 14.80 4.68 -19.60
CA MET A 121 13.74 4.41 -18.63
C MET A 121 13.11 5.71 -18.07
N MET A 122 13.75 6.88 -18.23
CA MET A 122 13.31 8.17 -17.67
C MET A 122 12.13 8.74 -18.45
N ASN A 123 11.03 8.00 -18.52
CA ASN A 123 9.81 8.39 -19.22
C ASN A 123 8.59 7.71 -18.60
N ILE A 124 7.38 8.09 -19.05
CA ILE A 124 6.12 7.56 -18.53
C ILE A 124 5.97 6.04 -18.70
N TYR A 125 6.55 5.44 -19.74
CA TYR A 125 6.47 4.00 -19.98
C TYR A 125 7.37 3.24 -19.02
N GLY A 126 8.55 3.78 -18.70
CA GLY A 126 9.42 3.26 -17.65
C GLY A 126 8.74 3.33 -16.27
N ALA A 127 8.07 4.43 -15.96
CA ALA A 127 7.30 4.55 -14.74
C ALA A 127 6.15 3.52 -14.66
N ILE A 128 5.39 3.33 -15.76
CA ILE A 128 4.35 2.29 -15.85
C ILE A 128 4.94 0.90 -15.59
N PHE A 129 6.07 0.58 -16.22
CA PHE A 129 6.72 -0.73 -16.03
C PHE A 129 7.11 -0.96 -14.57
N VAL A 130 7.82 -0.02 -13.98
CA VAL A 130 8.35 -0.12 -12.62
C VAL A 130 7.23 -0.21 -11.57
N ILE A 131 6.24 0.67 -11.64
CA ILE A 131 5.09 0.65 -10.72
C ILE A 131 4.31 -0.66 -10.89
N SER A 132 4.15 -1.14 -12.13
CA SER A 132 3.46 -2.41 -12.37
C SER A 132 4.20 -3.60 -11.76
N MET A 133 5.56 -3.64 -11.85
CA MET A 133 6.37 -4.69 -11.26
C MET A 133 6.32 -4.68 -9.72
N SER A 134 6.18 -3.51 -9.11
CA SER A 134 6.04 -3.36 -7.66
C SER A 134 4.63 -3.77 -7.18
N LEU A 135 3.57 -3.41 -7.92
CA LEU A 135 2.19 -3.46 -7.44
C LEU A 135 1.37 -4.66 -7.95
N TYR A 136 1.80 -5.39 -9.01
CA TYR A 136 1.04 -6.56 -9.50
C TYR A 136 0.75 -7.62 -8.42
N PRO A 137 1.59 -7.81 -7.38
CA PRO A 137 1.32 -8.84 -6.38
C PRO A 137 0.02 -8.60 -5.59
N TYR A 138 -0.48 -7.37 -5.49
CA TYR A 138 -1.81 -7.11 -4.92
C TYR A 138 -2.89 -7.85 -5.71
N ILE A 139 -2.95 -7.64 -7.03
CA ILE A 139 -3.93 -8.34 -7.89
C ILE A 139 -3.68 -9.85 -7.86
N TYR A 140 -2.39 -10.28 -7.88
CA TYR A 140 -2.01 -11.68 -7.82
C TYR A 140 -2.56 -12.40 -6.59
N MET A 141 -2.47 -11.80 -5.40
CA MET A 141 -2.98 -12.39 -4.15
C MET A 141 -4.50 -12.60 -4.20
N PHE A 142 -5.26 -11.62 -4.70
CA PHE A 142 -6.71 -11.74 -4.86
C PHE A 142 -7.08 -12.77 -5.91
N ALA A 143 -6.44 -12.75 -7.08
CA ALA A 143 -6.65 -13.71 -8.15
C ALA A 143 -6.28 -15.13 -7.71
N LYS A 144 -5.12 -15.31 -7.04
CA LYS A 144 -4.66 -16.59 -6.48
C LYS A 144 -5.71 -17.19 -5.54
N THR A 145 -6.22 -16.39 -4.61
CA THR A 145 -7.24 -16.84 -3.67
C THR A 145 -8.52 -17.24 -4.37
N SER A 146 -8.99 -16.47 -5.34
CA SER A 146 -10.20 -16.76 -6.10
C SER A 146 -10.03 -17.99 -6.98
N PHE A 147 -8.90 -18.16 -7.68
CA PHE A 147 -8.65 -19.36 -8.47
C PHE A 147 -8.51 -20.62 -7.61
N LYS A 148 -7.97 -20.51 -6.40
CA LYS A 148 -7.91 -21.63 -5.45
C LYS A 148 -9.30 -22.16 -5.09
N THR A 149 -10.26 -21.30 -4.88
CA THR A 149 -11.64 -21.72 -4.52
C THR A 149 -12.43 -22.32 -5.68
N GLN A 150 -12.02 -22.04 -6.92
CA GLN A 150 -12.73 -22.43 -8.13
C GLN A 150 -12.13 -23.66 -8.84
N SER A 151 -10.87 -24.02 -8.56
CA SER A 151 -10.05 -24.86 -9.44
C SER A 151 -10.69 -26.20 -9.82
N LYS A 152 -11.28 -26.93 -8.86
CA LYS A 152 -11.92 -28.23 -9.13
C LYS A 152 -13.15 -28.10 -10.05
N MET A 153 -14.05 -27.18 -9.73
CA MET A 153 -15.28 -26.94 -10.48
C MET A 153 -15.01 -26.53 -11.94
N VAL A 154 -14.02 -25.66 -12.15
CA VAL A 154 -13.66 -25.17 -13.49
C VAL A 154 -13.15 -26.30 -14.37
N PHE A 155 -12.32 -27.20 -13.82
CA PHE A 155 -11.79 -28.31 -14.59
C PHE A 155 -12.81 -29.40 -14.89
N GLU A 156 -13.75 -29.65 -13.98
CA GLU A 156 -14.88 -30.56 -14.23
C GLU A 156 -15.79 -30.01 -15.35
N ILE A 157 -16.12 -28.74 -15.32
CA ILE A 157 -16.88 -28.08 -16.40
C ILE A 157 -16.11 -28.13 -17.72
N ALA A 158 -14.81 -27.83 -17.71
CA ALA A 158 -13.98 -27.85 -18.92
C ALA A 158 -13.91 -29.25 -19.53
N LYS A 159 -13.81 -30.31 -18.71
CA LYS A 159 -13.82 -31.70 -19.17
C LYS A 159 -15.17 -32.10 -19.79
N VAL A 160 -16.26 -31.80 -19.11
CA VAL A 160 -17.62 -32.12 -19.59
C VAL A 160 -17.91 -31.45 -20.94
N HIS A 161 -17.47 -30.22 -21.13
CA HIS A 161 -17.70 -29.45 -22.36
C HIS A 161 -16.56 -29.57 -23.39
N ASN A 162 -15.57 -30.40 -23.15
CA ASN A 162 -14.40 -30.57 -24.01
C ASN A 162 -13.68 -29.26 -24.36
N ILE A 163 -13.57 -28.34 -23.38
CA ILE A 163 -13.00 -27.01 -23.53
C ILE A 163 -11.50 -27.05 -23.20
N SER A 164 -10.67 -26.43 -24.04
CA SER A 164 -9.22 -26.31 -23.79
C SER A 164 -8.95 -25.49 -22.51
N ALA A 165 -7.79 -25.73 -21.86
CA ALA A 165 -7.37 -25.00 -20.66
C ALA A 165 -7.29 -23.47 -20.87
N PHE A 166 -6.89 -23.04 -22.06
CA PHE A 166 -6.86 -21.62 -22.44
C PHE A 166 -8.27 -21.02 -22.53
N SER A 167 -9.20 -21.74 -23.17
CA SER A 167 -10.58 -21.32 -23.28
C SER A 167 -11.28 -21.33 -21.89
N ALA A 168 -10.96 -22.31 -21.04
CA ALA A 168 -11.45 -22.38 -19.67
C ALA A 168 -10.99 -21.18 -18.81
N PHE A 169 -9.76 -20.68 -19.04
CA PHE A 169 -9.27 -19.47 -18.38
C PHE A 169 -10.17 -18.27 -18.69
N PHE A 170 -10.37 -17.95 -19.98
CA PHE A 170 -11.10 -16.74 -20.38
C PHE A 170 -12.61 -16.86 -20.20
N LYS A 171 -13.19 -18.06 -20.45
CA LYS A 171 -14.65 -18.24 -20.43
C LYS A 171 -15.21 -18.61 -19.06
N VAL A 172 -14.40 -19.17 -18.16
CA VAL A 172 -14.90 -19.66 -16.86
C VAL A 172 -14.12 -19.06 -15.70
N SER A 173 -12.80 -19.29 -15.61
CA SER A 173 -12.02 -18.91 -14.43
C SER A 173 -11.96 -17.39 -14.22
N LEU A 174 -11.63 -16.65 -15.27
CA LEU A 174 -11.48 -15.19 -15.21
C LEU A 174 -12.80 -14.47 -14.90
N PRO A 175 -13.94 -14.80 -15.54
CA PRO A 175 -15.24 -14.23 -15.17
C PRO A 175 -15.66 -14.50 -13.73
N LEU A 176 -15.44 -15.72 -13.22
CA LEU A 176 -15.73 -16.07 -11.83
C LEU A 176 -14.81 -15.36 -10.84
N ALA A 177 -13.55 -15.10 -11.21
CA ALA A 177 -12.57 -14.37 -10.39
C ALA A 177 -12.73 -12.84 -10.47
N LYS A 178 -13.52 -12.33 -11.44
CA LYS A 178 -13.66 -10.90 -11.72
C LYS A 178 -13.87 -10.03 -10.47
N PRO A 179 -14.73 -10.38 -9.49
CA PRO A 179 -14.93 -9.55 -8.29
C PRO A 179 -13.68 -9.44 -7.42
N ALA A 180 -12.95 -10.55 -7.25
CA ALA A 180 -11.73 -10.57 -6.46
C ALA A 180 -10.60 -9.80 -7.17
N ILE A 181 -10.42 -10.04 -8.47
CA ILE A 181 -9.46 -9.33 -9.32
C ILE A 181 -9.74 -7.83 -9.29
N PHE A 182 -11.02 -7.42 -9.37
CA PHE A 182 -11.43 -6.02 -9.32
C PHE A 182 -11.03 -5.37 -7.98
N GLY A 183 -11.18 -6.07 -6.85
CA GLY A 183 -10.70 -5.59 -5.56
C GLY A 183 -9.18 -5.34 -5.55
N GLY A 184 -8.41 -6.26 -6.15
CA GLY A 184 -6.96 -6.07 -6.32
C GLY A 184 -6.60 -4.90 -7.24
N ILE A 185 -7.34 -4.72 -8.35
CA ILE A 185 -7.20 -3.58 -9.28
C ILE A 185 -7.43 -2.25 -8.55
N MET A 186 -8.45 -2.18 -7.68
CA MET A 186 -8.72 -0.95 -6.91
C MET A 186 -7.59 -0.61 -5.94
N LEU A 187 -6.98 -1.60 -5.29
CA LEU A 187 -5.80 -1.38 -4.45
C LEU A 187 -4.62 -0.85 -5.27
N VAL A 188 -4.33 -1.48 -6.41
CA VAL A 188 -3.26 -1.00 -7.31
C VAL A 188 -3.55 0.42 -7.81
N ALA A 189 -4.80 0.75 -8.10
CA ALA A 189 -5.19 2.11 -8.50
C ALA A 189 -4.90 3.15 -7.41
N MET A 190 -5.26 2.85 -6.16
CA MET A 190 -5.01 3.74 -5.02
C MET A 190 -3.51 3.93 -4.77
N GLU A 191 -2.72 2.85 -4.81
CA GLU A 191 -1.27 2.90 -4.63
C GLU A 191 -0.58 3.64 -5.78
N ALA A 192 -0.97 3.40 -7.03
CA ALA A 192 -0.40 4.09 -8.20
C ALA A 192 -0.70 5.60 -8.19
N LEU A 193 -1.91 6.02 -7.78
CA LEU A 193 -2.25 7.43 -7.60
C LEU A 193 -1.52 8.08 -6.41
N SER A 194 -1.12 7.27 -5.44
CA SER A 194 -0.38 7.70 -4.26
C SER A 194 1.13 7.83 -4.51
N ASP A 195 1.64 7.22 -5.59
CA ASP A 195 3.07 7.21 -5.87
C ASP A 195 3.56 8.60 -6.27
N TYR A 196 4.39 9.17 -5.40
CA TYR A 196 5.13 10.41 -5.64
C TYR A 196 6.54 10.11 -6.11
N GLY A 197 7.22 9.19 -5.41
CA GLY A 197 8.65 8.99 -5.56
C GLY A 197 9.05 8.54 -6.96
N THR A 198 8.32 7.60 -7.55
CA THR A 198 8.54 7.16 -8.94
C THR A 198 8.20 8.28 -9.92
N ALA A 199 7.03 8.91 -9.77
CA ALA A 199 6.59 9.96 -10.67
C ALA A 199 7.57 11.14 -10.69
N ALA A 200 8.02 11.61 -9.53
CA ALA A 200 9.00 12.69 -9.40
C ALA A 200 10.35 12.30 -10.00
N TYR A 201 10.85 11.10 -9.69
CA TYR A 201 12.13 10.61 -10.18
C TYR A 201 12.16 10.45 -11.72
N TYR A 202 11.04 10.04 -12.33
CA TYR A 202 10.92 9.88 -13.79
C TYR A 202 10.47 11.16 -14.51
N GLY A 203 10.24 12.25 -13.79
CA GLY A 203 9.78 13.52 -14.38
C GLY A 203 8.36 13.46 -14.94
N VAL A 204 7.50 12.56 -14.44
CA VAL A 204 6.11 12.42 -14.91
C VAL A 204 5.20 13.37 -14.15
N ASN A 205 4.39 14.16 -14.86
CA ASN A 205 3.49 15.14 -14.27
C ASN A 205 2.22 14.49 -13.72
N THR A 206 2.33 13.78 -12.59
CA THR A 206 1.16 13.26 -11.88
C THR A 206 0.64 14.29 -10.87
N PHE A 207 -0.64 14.18 -10.47
CA PHE A 207 -1.17 15.04 -9.40
C PHE A 207 -0.36 14.91 -8.11
N SER A 208 0.10 13.71 -7.75
CA SER A 208 0.95 13.50 -6.58
C SER A 208 2.26 14.28 -6.67
N ALA A 209 2.95 14.26 -7.82
CA ALA A 209 4.15 15.06 -8.06
C ALA A 209 3.85 16.57 -8.10
N GLY A 210 2.71 16.95 -8.67
CA GLY A 210 2.25 18.33 -8.74
C GLY A 210 2.01 18.96 -7.38
N ILE A 211 1.43 18.22 -6.44
CA ILE A 211 1.21 18.68 -5.06
C ILE A 211 2.56 19.07 -4.42
N PHE A 212 3.60 18.25 -4.57
CA PHE A 212 4.92 18.55 -4.05
C PHE A 212 5.57 19.75 -4.73
N LYS A 213 5.49 19.83 -6.05
CA LYS A 213 6.04 20.96 -6.80
C LYS A 213 5.40 22.28 -6.37
N VAL A 214 4.10 22.30 -6.22
CA VAL A 214 3.39 23.51 -5.78
C VAL A 214 3.71 23.84 -4.31
N TRP A 215 3.76 22.83 -3.44
CA TRP A 215 4.04 23.01 -2.02
C TRP A 215 5.45 23.54 -1.74
N TYR A 216 6.48 22.98 -2.41
CA TYR A 216 7.89 23.32 -2.12
C TYR A 216 8.48 24.38 -3.05
N ASP A 217 8.13 24.35 -4.35
CA ASP A 217 8.77 25.24 -5.33
C ASP A 217 8.01 26.57 -5.48
N LEU A 218 6.67 26.55 -5.33
CA LEU A 218 5.84 27.74 -5.46
C LEU A 218 5.40 28.33 -4.11
N ASP A 219 5.60 27.62 -3.00
CA ASP A 219 5.17 27.99 -1.64
C ASP A 219 3.68 28.39 -1.57
N ASP A 220 2.84 27.75 -2.41
CA ASP A 220 1.41 28.01 -2.50
C ASP A 220 0.60 26.87 -1.88
N SER A 221 0.24 27.04 -0.61
CA SER A 221 -0.56 26.07 0.15
C SER A 221 -1.98 25.90 -0.39
N TYR A 222 -2.59 26.95 -0.96
CA TYR A 222 -3.95 26.90 -1.51
C TYR A 222 -4.01 26.12 -2.80
N LEU A 223 -3.07 26.36 -3.72
CA LEU A 223 -3.00 25.59 -4.96
C LEU A 223 -2.63 24.12 -4.69
N ALA A 224 -1.74 23.85 -3.72
CA ALA A 224 -1.44 22.49 -3.29
C ALA A 224 -2.68 21.78 -2.71
N SER A 225 -3.50 22.50 -1.91
CA SER A 225 -4.77 22.00 -1.40
C SER A 225 -5.78 21.70 -2.51
N PHE A 226 -5.84 22.54 -3.51
CA PHE A 226 -6.71 22.35 -4.67
C PHE A 226 -6.35 21.08 -5.44
N LEU A 227 -5.05 20.86 -5.72
CA LEU A 227 -4.58 19.63 -6.37
C LEU A 227 -4.81 18.39 -5.52
N ALA A 228 -4.55 18.47 -4.22
CA ALA A 228 -4.81 17.39 -3.28
C ALA A 228 -6.32 17.07 -3.21
N GLY A 229 -7.18 18.09 -3.24
CA GLY A 229 -8.64 17.92 -3.29
C GLY A 229 -9.11 17.21 -4.56
N ILE A 230 -8.59 17.60 -5.74
CA ILE A 230 -8.88 16.91 -7.01
C ILE A 230 -8.47 15.44 -6.92
N LEU A 231 -7.25 15.18 -6.47
CA LEU A 231 -6.74 13.81 -6.35
C LEU A 231 -7.60 12.98 -5.39
N MET A 232 -8.05 13.55 -4.27
CA MET A 232 -8.99 12.90 -3.35
C MET A 232 -10.35 12.61 -4.00
N ILE A 233 -10.89 13.53 -4.81
CA ILE A 233 -12.14 13.30 -5.55
C ILE A 233 -12.00 12.11 -6.49
N ILE A 234 -10.88 11.99 -7.21
CA ILE A 234 -10.59 10.85 -8.08
C ILE A 234 -10.57 9.55 -7.26
N VAL A 235 -9.86 9.54 -6.14
CA VAL A 235 -9.77 8.35 -5.25
C VAL A 235 -11.14 7.99 -4.67
N PHE A 236 -11.93 8.96 -4.21
CA PHE A 236 -13.29 8.69 -3.73
C PHE A 236 -14.20 8.16 -4.84
N GLY A 237 -14.04 8.62 -6.07
CA GLY A 237 -14.71 8.05 -7.25
C GLY A 237 -14.37 6.57 -7.44
N ILE A 238 -13.11 6.20 -7.33
CA ILE A 238 -12.64 4.80 -7.39
C ILE A 238 -13.23 3.97 -6.25
N MET A 239 -13.20 4.45 -5.01
CA MET A 239 -13.81 3.78 -3.86
C MET A 239 -15.33 3.61 -4.02
N PHE A 240 -16.01 4.58 -4.60
CA PHE A 240 -17.45 4.50 -4.89
C PHE A 240 -17.76 3.41 -5.92
N ILE A 241 -16.98 3.34 -6.99
CA ILE A 241 -17.08 2.27 -8.01
C ILE A 241 -16.83 0.89 -7.36
N GLU A 242 -15.83 0.76 -6.49
CA GLU A 242 -15.58 -0.47 -5.72
C GLU A 242 -16.78 -0.85 -4.86
N HIS A 243 -17.37 0.11 -4.15
CA HIS A 243 -18.52 -0.14 -3.27
C HIS A 243 -19.74 -0.66 -4.01
N ILE A 244 -20.05 -0.10 -5.19
CA ILE A 244 -21.15 -0.56 -6.04
C ILE A 244 -20.93 -2.00 -6.49
N ASN A 245 -19.71 -2.32 -6.92
CA ASN A 245 -19.38 -3.65 -7.41
C ASN A 245 -19.37 -4.71 -6.30
N LYS A 246 -18.97 -4.40 -5.07
CA LYS A 246 -19.01 -5.34 -3.93
C LYS A 246 -20.42 -5.84 -3.60
N LYS A 247 -21.45 -5.04 -3.79
CA LYS A 247 -22.85 -5.44 -3.51
C LYS A 247 -23.36 -6.56 -4.43
N SER A 248 -22.77 -6.73 -5.59
CA SER A 248 -23.23 -7.73 -6.59
C SER A 248 -22.72 -9.15 -6.35
N TYR A 249 -21.78 -9.37 -5.42
CA TYR A 249 -21.05 -10.64 -5.34
C TYR A 249 -20.76 -11.08 -3.91
N SER A 250 -21.77 -11.64 -3.23
CA SER A 250 -21.51 -12.41 -2.02
C SER A 250 -21.42 -13.90 -2.41
N PHE A 251 -20.20 -14.41 -2.57
CA PHE A 251 -19.98 -15.85 -2.72
C PHE A 251 -19.92 -16.52 -1.34
N ASN A 252 -20.83 -17.47 -1.09
CA ASN A 252 -20.73 -18.39 0.04
C ASN A 252 -19.55 -19.35 -0.19
N ASN A 253 -18.41 -19.04 0.40
CA ASN A 253 -17.22 -19.89 0.36
C ASN A 253 -17.31 -21.00 1.43
N ASN A 254 -18.03 -22.07 1.15
CA ASN A 254 -18.10 -23.26 2.02
C ASN A 254 -17.64 -24.53 1.28
N THR A 255 -16.45 -24.53 0.70
CA THR A 255 -15.85 -25.82 0.26
C THR A 255 -14.33 -25.76 0.40
N ASN A 256 -13.82 -26.42 1.45
CA ASN A 256 -12.43 -26.85 1.55
C ASN A 256 -12.20 -28.04 0.59
N LEU A 257 -12.15 -27.79 -0.71
CA LEU A 257 -11.83 -28.80 -1.70
C LEU A 257 -10.33 -28.77 -1.97
N GLU A 258 -9.65 -29.88 -1.74
CA GLU A 258 -8.25 -30.05 -2.11
C GLU A 258 -8.05 -29.79 -3.61
N ILE A 259 -7.10 -28.91 -3.92
CA ILE A 259 -6.78 -28.52 -5.29
C ILE A 259 -5.94 -29.61 -5.94
N GLN A 260 -6.48 -30.36 -6.89
CA GLN A 260 -5.68 -31.22 -7.74
C GLN A 260 -5.11 -30.41 -8.91
N LYS A 261 -3.82 -29.99 -8.78
CA LYS A 261 -3.11 -29.32 -9.89
C LYS A 261 -2.99 -30.27 -11.09
N GLN A 262 -3.27 -29.78 -12.29
CA GLN A 262 -3.16 -30.55 -13.53
C GLN A 262 -1.73 -30.66 -14.01
N GLU A 263 -1.42 -31.76 -14.68
CA GLU A 263 -0.16 -31.93 -15.38
C GLU A 263 -0.22 -31.31 -16.77
N LEU A 264 0.80 -30.54 -17.12
CA LEU A 264 1.00 -29.95 -18.44
C LEU A 264 1.89 -30.85 -19.28
N SER A 265 1.78 -30.76 -20.62
CA SER A 265 2.79 -31.32 -21.53
C SER A 265 4.16 -30.66 -21.28
N SER A 266 5.25 -31.34 -21.66
CA SER A 266 6.62 -30.88 -21.39
C SER A 266 6.88 -29.43 -21.86
N LEU A 267 6.47 -29.08 -23.06
CA LEU A 267 6.61 -27.72 -23.60
C LEU A 267 5.84 -26.69 -22.77
N LYS A 268 4.60 -26.99 -22.41
CA LYS A 268 3.76 -26.07 -21.59
C LYS A 268 4.29 -25.95 -20.17
N LYS A 269 4.89 -27.00 -19.58
CA LYS A 269 5.59 -26.92 -18.28
C LYS A 269 6.75 -25.93 -18.34
N SER A 270 7.57 -26.02 -19.42
CA SER A 270 8.71 -25.12 -19.62
C SER A 270 8.28 -23.66 -19.83
N LEU A 271 7.23 -23.43 -20.62
CA LEU A 271 6.68 -22.08 -20.83
C LEU A 271 6.11 -21.47 -19.55
N ALA A 272 5.39 -22.25 -18.73
CA ALA A 272 4.86 -21.79 -17.45
C ALA A 272 5.99 -21.46 -16.46
N PHE A 273 7.02 -22.30 -16.41
CA PHE A 273 8.22 -22.04 -15.61
C PHE A 273 8.93 -20.77 -16.07
N LEU A 274 9.19 -20.63 -17.37
CA LEU A 274 9.89 -19.47 -17.94
C LEU A 274 9.13 -18.17 -17.68
N TRP A 275 7.80 -18.16 -17.83
CA TRP A 275 6.97 -17.01 -17.50
C TRP A 275 7.15 -16.57 -16.05
N CYS A 276 6.95 -17.50 -15.10
CA CYS A 276 7.07 -17.18 -13.68
C CYS A 276 8.50 -16.78 -13.29
N LEU A 277 9.51 -17.39 -13.91
CA LEU A 277 10.92 -17.07 -13.70
C LEU A 277 11.25 -15.66 -14.19
N VAL A 278 10.83 -15.29 -15.39
CA VAL A 278 11.07 -13.95 -15.96
C VAL A 278 10.40 -12.88 -15.09
N ILE A 279 9.12 -13.08 -14.70
CA ILE A 279 8.45 -12.14 -13.83
C ILE A 279 9.14 -12.03 -12.47
N PHE A 280 9.54 -13.16 -11.86
CA PHE A 280 10.27 -13.16 -10.60
C PHE A 280 11.61 -12.43 -10.69
N ILE A 281 12.39 -12.69 -11.75
CA ILE A 281 13.67 -12.01 -11.97
C ILE A 281 13.46 -10.52 -12.16
N LEU A 282 12.55 -10.09 -13.03
CA LEU A 282 12.29 -8.68 -13.28
C LEU A 282 11.69 -7.99 -12.07
N ALA A 283 10.75 -8.58 -11.36
CA ALA A 283 10.06 -7.92 -10.29
C ALA A 283 10.76 -7.99 -8.92
N PHE A 284 11.68 -8.93 -8.71
CA PHE A 284 12.38 -9.07 -7.43
C PHE A 284 13.87 -9.34 -7.58
N GLY A 285 14.22 -10.36 -8.37
CA GLY A 285 15.59 -10.85 -8.42
C GLY A 285 16.61 -9.79 -8.86
N LEU A 286 16.30 -9.09 -9.93
CA LEU A 286 17.19 -8.10 -10.54
C LEU A 286 17.33 -6.83 -9.69
N PRO A 287 16.24 -6.16 -9.24
CA PRO A 287 16.37 -5.00 -8.36
C PRO A 287 17.08 -5.35 -7.04
N PHE A 288 16.73 -6.48 -6.43
CA PHE A 288 17.34 -6.92 -5.18
C PHE A 288 18.84 -7.20 -5.33
N TYR A 289 19.23 -7.89 -6.42
CA TYR A 289 20.63 -8.16 -6.72
C TYR A 289 21.45 -6.87 -6.85
N TRP A 290 20.94 -5.86 -7.57
CA TRP A 290 21.64 -4.60 -7.76
C TRP A 290 21.73 -3.77 -6.48
N LEU A 291 20.71 -3.75 -5.66
CA LEU A 291 20.78 -3.10 -4.34
C LEU A 291 21.84 -3.75 -3.45
N VAL A 292 21.95 -5.08 -3.46
CA VAL A 292 22.99 -5.79 -2.71
C VAL A 292 24.37 -5.50 -3.31
N TYR A 293 24.52 -5.58 -4.62
CA TYR A 293 25.77 -5.33 -5.32
C TYR A 293 26.30 -3.91 -5.02
N TRP A 294 25.47 -2.90 -5.21
CA TRP A 294 25.87 -1.51 -4.93
C TRP A 294 26.12 -1.26 -3.45
N SER A 295 25.45 -1.93 -2.55
CA SER A 295 25.69 -1.82 -1.11
C SER A 295 27.02 -2.44 -0.66
N ILE A 296 27.54 -3.44 -1.40
CA ILE A 296 28.81 -4.11 -1.07
C ILE A 296 29.98 -3.42 -1.77
N PHE A 297 29.82 -3.06 -3.06
CA PHE A 297 30.92 -2.57 -3.91
C PHE A 297 30.94 -1.05 -4.06
N GLY A 298 29.94 -0.32 -3.56
CA GLY A 298 29.96 1.13 -3.49
C GLY A 298 30.86 1.61 -2.34
N ASP A 299 31.50 2.77 -2.52
CA ASP A 299 32.29 3.45 -1.48
C ASP A 299 31.40 4.04 -0.36
N ILE A 300 30.51 3.21 0.19
CA ILE A 300 29.57 3.64 1.22
C ILE A 300 30.23 3.42 2.59
N LYS A 301 30.50 4.49 3.29
CA LYS A 301 30.96 4.41 4.68
C LYS A 301 29.76 4.19 5.61
N PHE A 302 29.81 3.10 6.37
CA PHE A 302 28.98 2.94 7.57
C PHE A 302 29.45 3.97 8.59
N ASP A 303 28.89 5.15 8.53
CA ASP A 303 29.20 6.23 9.46
C ASP A 303 28.08 6.39 10.52
N MET A 304 28.35 7.20 11.53
CA MET A 304 27.37 7.49 12.59
C MET A 304 26.12 8.19 12.07
N SER A 305 26.21 8.90 10.93
CA SER A 305 25.06 9.56 10.33
C SER A 305 24.04 8.54 9.79
N PHE A 306 24.53 7.47 9.16
CA PHE A 306 23.67 6.36 8.70
C PHE A 306 22.99 5.64 9.87
N VAL A 307 23.75 5.36 10.95
CA VAL A 307 23.19 4.69 12.15
C VAL A 307 22.13 5.57 12.80
N SER A 308 22.36 6.87 12.91
CA SER A 308 21.38 7.84 13.43
C SER A 308 20.10 7.84 12.59
N MET A 309 20.23 7.92 11.28
CA MET A 309 19.10 7.94 10.34
C MET A 309 18.29 6.62 10.38
N ALA A 310 18.98 5.47 10.41
CA ALA A 310 18.32 4.17 10.53
C ALA A 310 17.58 4.06 11.87
N SER A 311 18.20 4.47 12.98
CA SER A 311 17.56 4.48 14.29
C SER A 311 16.37 5.42 14.34
N ASN A 312 16.45 6.62 13.75
CA ASN A 312 15.34 7.57 13.64
C ASN A 312 14.13 6.94 12.91
N SER A 313 14.38 6.29 11.77
CA SER A 313 13.32 5.64 11.00
C SER A 313 12.64 4.53 11.78
N LEU A 314 13.42 3.67 12.42
CA LEU A 314 12.87 2.55 13.20
C LEU A 314 12.14 3.03 14.45
N PHE A 315 12.67 4.04 15.13
CA PHE A 315 12.09 4.60 16.33
C PHE A 315 10.76 5.28 16.07
N ILE A 316 10.69 6.16 15.06
CA ILE A 316 9.43 6.84 14.72
C ILE A 316 8.38 5.85 14.20
N ALA A 317 8.78 4.86 13.39
CA ALA A 317 7.89 3.81 12.93
C ALA A 317 7.36 2.96 14.08
N ALA A 318 8.20 2.60 15.05
CA ALA A 318 7.78 1.83 16.23
C ALA A 318 6.78 2.62 17.08
N ILE A 319 7.07 3.88 17.42
CA ILE A 319 6.19 4.72 18.23
C ILE A 319 4.85 4.94 17.52
N ALA A 320 4.88 5.34 16.25
CA ALA A 320 3.66 5.58 15.48
C ALA A 320 2.82 4.30 15.37
N SER A 321 3.45 3.14 15.11
CA SER A 321 2.74 1.86 15.01
C SER A 321 2.11 1.44 16.33
N VAL A 322 2.80 1.63 17.46
CA VAL A 322 2.22 1.36 18.80
C VAL A 322 0.99 2.23 19.04
N LEU A 323 1.07 3.53 18.73
CA LEU A 323 -0.06 4.46 18.88
C LEU A 323 -1.23 4.10 17.95
N ILE A 324 -0.95 3.78 16.69
CA ILE A 324 -1.96 3.35 15.70
C ILE A 324 -2.67 2.08 16.19
N VAL A 325 -1.92 1.10 16.69
CA VAL A 325 -2.51 -0.15 17.21
C VAL A 325 -3.31 0.11 18.48
N ALA A 326 -2.84 0.97 19.38
CA ALA A 326 -3.57 1.34 20.60
C ALA A 326 -4.90 2.04 20.27
N ILE A 327 -4.88 3.00 19.35
CA ILE A 327 -6.10 3.69 18.87
C ILE A 327 -7.02 2.69 18.15
N GLY A 328 -6.47 1.84 17.27
CA GLY A 328 -7.21 0.80 16.56
C GLY A 328 -7.90 -0.19 17.51
N LEU A 329 -7.21 -0.62 18.58
CA LEU A 329 -7.78 -1.46 19.65
C LEU A 329 -8.93 -0.74 20.35
N PHE A 330 -8.77 0.53 20.70
CA PHE A 330 -9.82 1.33 21.32
C PHE A 330 -11.05 1.45 20.43
N LEU A 331 -10.87 1.76 19.14
CA LEU A 331 -11.96 1.92 18.18
C LEU A 331 -12.69 0.59 17.92
N THR A 332 -11.96 -0.50 17.70
CA THR A 332 -12.55 -1.81 17.42
C THR A 332 -13.21 -2.42 18.65
N PHE A 333 -12.62 -2.29 19.84
CA PHE A 333 -13.26 -2.67 21.10
C PHE A 333 -14.54 -1.91 21.35
N SER A 334 -14.50 -0.58 21.20
CA SER A 334 -15.67 0.28 21.39
C SER A 334 -16.78 -0.04 20.39
N SER A 335 -16.43 -0.40 19.17
CA SER A 335 -17.37 -0.72 18.10
C SER A 335 -18.27 -1.93 18.42
N ARG A 336 -17.83 -2.85 19.25
CA ARG A 336 -18.62 -4.03 19.71
C ARG A 336 -19.86 -3.65 20.53
N PHE A 337 -19.83 -2.50 21.18
CA PHE A 337 -20.91 -2.04 22.08
C PHE A 337 -21.95 -1.15 21.40
N PHE A 338 -21.77 -0.82 20.12
CA PHE A 338 -22.80 -0.10 19.37
C PHE A 338 -23.99 -1.01 19.09
N VAL A 339 -25.19 -0.52 19.38
CA VAL A 339 -26.45 -1.21 19.05
C VAL A 339 -26.75 -1.06 17.56
N SER A 340 -26.50 0.13 17.01
CA SER A 340 -26.71 0.44 15.61
C SER A 340 -25.52 -0.02 14.75
N ASN A 341 -25.81 -0.85 13.75
CA ASN A 341 -24.81 -1.26 12.74
C ASN A 341 -24.29 -0.06 11.93
N LEU A 342 -25.12 0.98 11.75
CA LEU A 342 -24.72 2.22 11.08
C LEU A 342 -23.66 2.97 11.87
N ALA A 343 -23.86 3.16 13.20
CA ALA A 343 -22.88 3.84 14.05
C ALA A 343 -21.56 3.05 14.14
N ARG A 344 -21.61 1.72 14.25
CA ARG A 344 -20.44 0.85 14.18
C ARG A 344 -19.69 1.04 12.86
N SER A 345 -20.41 0.93 11.75
CA SER A 345 -19.84 1.07 10.41
C SER A 345 -19.26 2.48 10.19
N PHE A 346 -19.91 3.51 10.72
CA PHE A 346 -19.43 4.88 10.64
C PHE A 346 -18.07 5.03 11.32
N VAL A 347 -17.93 4.61 12.59
CA VAL A 347 -16.66 4.71 13.33
C VAL A 347 -15.53 3.98 12.62
N LEU A 348 -15.76 2.73 12.18
CA LEU A 348 -14.72 1.93 11.51
C LEU A 348 -14.37 2.48 10.13
N LYS A 349 -15.34 2.95 9.34
CA LYS A 349 -15.10 3.52 8.02
C LYS A 349 -14.40 4.87 8.10
N CYS A 350 -14.84 5.78 8.98
CA CYS A 350 -14.19 7.08 9.15
C CYS A 350 -12.72 6.92 9.55
N SER A 351 -12.41 6.03 10.49
CA SER A 351 -11.03 5.79 10.90
C SER A 351 -10.17 5.06 9.85
N SER A 352 -10.78 4.51 8.81
CA SER A 352 -10.07 3.79 7.75
C SER A 352 -10.09 4.47 6.38
N LEU A 353 -10.51 5.72 6.28
CA LEU A 353 -10.49 6.46 5.01
C LEU A 353 -9.07 6.81 4.55
N GLY A 354 -8.16 7.08 5.48
CA GLY A 354 -6.85 7.66 5.18
C GLY A 354 -5.94 6.78 4.33
N TYR A 355 -6.06 5.46 4.38
CA TYR A 355 -5.23 4.55 3.59
C TYR A 355 -5.47 4.66 2.08
N ALA A 356 -6.72 4.91 1.70
CA ALA A 356 -7.06 5.07 0.30
C ALA A 356 -6.53 6.39 -0.30
N LEU A 357 -6.16 7.34 0.56
CA LEU A 357 -5.74 8.66 0.13
C LEU A 357 -4.24 8.73 -0.10
N PRO A 358 -3.79 9.47 -1.13
CA PRO A 358 -2.38 9.68 -1.41
C PRO A 358 -1.66 10.35 -0.23
N GLY A 359 -0.44 9.87 0.07
CA GLY A 359 0.36 10.39 1.17
C GLY A 359 0.65 11.89 1.07
N ALA A 360 0.88 12.38 -0.13
CA ALA A 360 1.03 13.80 -0.40
C ALA A 360 -0.21 14.61 0.03
N SER A 361 -1.40 14.15 -0.39
CA SER A 361 -2.65 14.81 -0.02
C SER A 361 -2.88 14.80 1.48
N VAL A 362 -2.66 13.65 2.16
CA VAL A 362 -2.79 13.56 3.63
C VAL A 362 -1.77 14.47 4.32
N GLY A 363 -0.54 14.54 3.82
CA GLY A 363 0.51 15.42 4.36
C GLY A 363 0.10 16.89 4.32
N VAL A 364 -0.37 17.37 3.16
CA VAL A 364 -0.86 18.74 2.99
C VAL A 364 -2.05 19.01 3.91
N CYS A 365 -3.06 18.10 3.96
CA CYS A 365 -4.22 18.26 4.86
C CYS A 365 -3.82 18.45 6.32
N VAL A 366 -2.94 17.59 6.80
CA VAL A 366 -2.49 17.59 8.20
C VAL A 366 -1.67 18.86 8.48
N MET A 367 -0.75 19.23 7.59
CA MET A 367 0.09 20.42 7.77
C MET A 367 -0.74 21.71 7.83
N ILE A 368 -1.75 21.84 6.97
CA ILE A 368 -2.63 23.03 6.97
C ILE A 368 -3.43 23.13 8.27
N VAL A 369 -4.00 22.02 8.75
CA VAL A 369 -4.76 22.02 10.01
C VAL A 369 -3.86 22.41 11.19
N PHE A 370 -2.67 21.82 11.30
CA PHE A 370 -1.74 22.15 12.38
C PHE A 370 -1.17 23.56 12.25
N GLY A 371 -0.88 24.01 11.03
CA GLY A 371 -0.47 25.40 10.77
C GLY A 371 -1.57 26.42 11.12
N TYR A 372 -2.85 26.10 10.86
CA TYR A 372 -3.96 26.93 11.29
C TYR A 372 -4.07 27.00 12.82
N VAL A 373 -3.90 25.88 13.51
CA VAL A 373 -3.89 25.83 14.98
C VAL A 373 -2.72 26.68 15.52
N ASP A 374 -1.50 26.46 15.01
CA ASP A 374 -0.32 27.22 15.44
C ASP A 374 -0.48 28.73 15.22
N ARG A 375 -1.04 29.15 14.10
CA ARG A 375 -1.30 30.56 13.80
C ARG A 375 -2.26 31.19 14.80
N ASN A 376 -3.33 30.47 15.20
CA ASN A 376 -4.29 30.99 16.17
C ASN A 376 -3.71 31.07 17.59
N PHE A 377 -2.76 30.23 17.94
CA PHE A 377 -2.07 30.28 19.24
C PHE A 377 -0.77 31.11 19.20
N GLY A 378 -0.41 31.70 18.07
CA GLY A 378 0.82 32.47 17.89
C GLY A 378 2.10 31.65 18.10
N THR A 379 2.07 30.36 17.77
CA THR A 379 3.19 29.44 17.91
C THR A 379 3.52 28.78 16.57
N SER A 380 4.65 28.08 16.49
CA SER A 380 5.02 27.17 15.40
C SER A 380 5.41 25.78 15.92
N LEU A 381 5.05 25.52 17.18
CA LEU A 381 5.55 24.34 17.91
C LEU A 381 4.89 23.04 17.46
N LEU A 382 3.63 23.06 17.07
CA LEU A 382 2.92 21.85 16.70
C LEU A 382 3.30 21.41 15.29
N SER A 383 3.24 22.30 14.31
CA SER A 383 3.52 22.01 12.90
C SER A 383 4.98 21.58 12.63
N SER A 384 5.93 22.00 13.49
CA SER A 384 7.33 21.63 13.40
C SER A 384 7.74 20.44 14.30
N SER A 385 6.79 19.76 14.92
CA SER A 385 7.03 18.70 15.89
C SER A 385 6.84 17.28 15.32
N PHE A 386 7.36 16.28 16.03
CA PHE A 386 7.04 14.86 15.74
C PHE A 386 5.55 14.52 15.89
N VAL A 387 4.78 15.35 16.61
CA VAL A 387 3.34 15.12 16.81
C VAL A 387 2.60 15.17 15.47
N VAL A 388 2.92 16.14 14.60
CA VAL A 388 2.27 16.26 13.29
C VAL A 388 2.61 15.06 12.40
N LEU A 389 3.85 14.59 12.42
CA LEU A 389 4.29 13.42 11.65
C LEU A 389 3.59 12.14 12.14
N ILE A 390 3.58 11.90 13.45
CA ILE A 390 2.91 10.72 14.04
C ILE A 390 1.40 10.76 13.79
N PHE A 391 0.79 11.94 13.88
CA PHE A 391 -0.63 12.12 13.59
C PHE A 391 -0.92 11.85 12.10
N GLY A 392 -0.09 12.33 11.19
CA GLY A 392 -0.20 12.04 9.76
C GLY A 392 -0.11 10.53 9.46
N PHE A 393 0.82 9.82 10.10
CA PHE A 393 0.90 8.36 10.02
C PHE A 393 -0.37 7.69 10.57
N ALA A 394 -0.90 8.20 11.69
CA ALA A 394 -2.14 7.67 12.24
C ALA A 394 -3.32 7.87 11.27
N VAL A 395 -3.47 9.04 10.65
CA VAL A 395 -4.50 9.29 9.64
C VAL A 395 -4.37 8.31 8.47
N ARG A 396 -3.16 8.11 7.95
CA ARG A 396 -2.92 7.28 6.77
C ARG A 396 -3.01 5.78 7.04
N PHE A 397 -2.36 5.29 8.09
CA PHE A 397 -2.16 3.85 8.32
C PHE A 397 -3.11 3.21 9.34
N MET A 398 -4.07 3.97 9.90
CA MET A 398 -5.08 3.44 10.83
C MET A 398 -5.86 2.25 10.23
N THR A 399 -6.07 2.25 8.94
CA THR A 399 -6.83 1.22 8.21
C THR A 399 -6.25 -0.19 8.39
N ALA A 400 -4.92 -0.34 8.26
CA ALA A 400 -4.25 -1.63 8.40
C ALA A 400 -4.48 -2.22 9.80
N SER A 401 -4.38 -1.37 10.83
CA SER A 401 -4.63 -1.75 12.22
C SER A 401 -6.10 -2.09 12.48
N VAL A 402 -7.04 -1.22 12.06
CA VAL A 402 -8.47 -1.41 12.28
C VAL A 402 -8.97 -2.70 11.60
N TYR A 403 -8.60 -2.96 10.34
CA TYR A 403 -9.03 -4.17 9.65
C TYR A 403 -8.43 -5.45 10.24
N ALA A 404 -7.15 -5.45 10.61
CA ALA A 404 -6.53 -6.59 11.26
C ALA A 404 -7.24 -6.91 12.59
N LEU A 405 -7.49 -5.90 13.41
CA LEU A 405 -8.13 -6.06 14.73
C LEU A 405 -9.61 -6.40 14.62
N ASP A 406 -10.38 -5.77 13.72
CA ASP A 406 -11.80 -6.10 13.52
C ASP A 406 -11.96 -7.54 13.01
N SER A 407 -11.06 -8.00 12.11
CA SER A 407 -10.97 -9.41 11.71
C SER A 407 -10.69 -10.34 12.90
N GLY A 408 -9.91 -9.91 13.88
CA GLY A 408 -9.72 -10.61 15.15
C GLY A 408 -11.01 -10.67 15.97
N TYR A 409 -11.68 -9.54 16.10
CA TYR A 409 -12.93 -9.46 16.87
C TYR A 409 -14.08 -10.26 16.27
N THR A 410 -14.15 -10.45 14.96
CA THR A 410 -15.17 -11.32 14.33
C THR A 410 -15.08 -12.78 14.78
N LYS A 411 -13.91 -13.22 15.28
CA LYS A 411 -13.68 -14.57 15.79
C LYS A 411 -13.97 -14.73 17.27
N ILE A 412 -14.13 -13.62 18.00
CA ILE A 412 -14.47 -13.62 19.42
C ILE A 412 -15.99 -13.56 19.55
N SER A 413 -16.58 -14.64 20.09
CA SER A 413 -18.02 -14.73 20.29
C SER A 413 -18.52 -13.60 21.22
N LYS A 414 -19.69 -13.04 20.89
CA LYS A 414 -20.38 -12.08 21.76
C LYS A 414 -20.80 -12.67 23.12
N PHE A 415 -20.97 -13.99 23.20
CA PHE A 415 -21.26 -14.67 24.49
C PHE A 415 -20.17 -14.44 25.54
N ILE A 416 -18.93 -14.24 25.14
CA ILE A 416 -17.83 -13.90 26.08
C ILE A 416 -18.09 -12.53 26.74
N ASP A 417 -18.55 -11.55 25.96
CA ASP A 417 -18.89 -10.22 26.47
C ASP A 417 -20.09 -10.29 27.41
N ASP A 418 -21.08 -11.12 27.09
CA ASP A 418 -22.28 -11.28 27.92
C ASP A 418 -21.97 -12.07 29.20
N ALA A 419 -21.14 -13.09 29.14
CA ALA A 419 -20.64 -13.78 30.34
C ALA A 419 -19.89 -12.83 31.27
N ALA A 420 -19.01 -11.98 30.73
CA ALA A 420 -18.29 -10.98 31.51
C ALA A 420 -19.23 -9.97 32.20
N LYS A 421 -20.32 -9.56 31.52
CA LYS A 421 -21.35 -8.69 32.11
C LYS A 421 -22.11 -9.38 33.25
N VAL A 422 -22.49 -10.65 33.09
CA VAL A 422 -23.15 -11.46 34.12
C VAL A 422 -22.25 -11.59 35.37
N MET A 423 -20.95 -11.78 35.13
CA MET A 423 -19.93 -11.84 36.22
C MET A 423 -19.60 -10.46 36.81
N LYS A 424 -20.27 -9.39 36.38
CA LYS A 424 -20.03 -7.99 36.78
C LYS A 424 -18.58 -7.52 36.59
N ILE A 425 -17.88 -8.07 35.57
CA ILE A 425 -16.53 -7.66 35.22
C ILE A 425 -16.59 -6.28 34.55
N GLY A 426 -15.83 -5.31 35.07
CA GLY A 426 -15.74 -3.98 34.50
C GLY A 426 -15.13 -3.99 33.09
N LEU A 427 -15.51 -3.02 32.25
CA LEU A 427 -15.06 -2.93 30.83
C LEU A 427 -13.55 -2.90 30.69
N PHE A 428 -12.83 -2.20 31.57
CA PHE A 428 -11.37 -2.16 31.57
C PHE A 428 -10.76 -3.53 31.87
N SER A 429 -11.24 -4.20 32.90
CA SER A 429 -10.79 -5.57 33.24
C SER A 429 -11.11 -6.56 32.12
N MET A 430 -12.27 -6.46 31.48
CA MET A 430 -12.67 -7.29 30.34
C MET A 430 -11.73 -7.04 29.15
N PHE A 431 -11.37 -5.79 28.85
CA PHE A 431 -10.42 -5.48 27.79
C PHE A 431 -9.05 -6.10 28.04
N PHE A 432 -8.44 -5.84 29.19
CA PHE A 432 -7.07 -6.29 29.47
C PHE A 432 -6.94 -7.78 29.76
N ARG A 433 -7.91 -8.39 30.46
CA ARG A 433 -7.83 -9.80 30.89
C ARG A 433 -8.42 -10.78 29.88
N VAL A 434 -9.35 -10.33 29.02
CA VAL A 434 -10.04 -11.22 28.09
C VAL A 434 -9.71 -10.89 26.65
N HIS A 435 -9.99 -9.67 26.19
CA HIS A 435 -9.85 -9.33 24.77
C HIS A 435 -8.40 -9.23 24.32
N LEU A 436 -7.54 -8.53 25.09
CA LEU A 436 -6.14 -8.33 24.74
C LEU A 436 -5.37 -9.65 24.54
N PRO A 437 -5.47 -10.66 25.45
CA PRO A 437 -4.83 -11.95 25.24
C PRO A 437 -5.36 -12.73 24.04
N LEU A 438 -6.67 -12.65 23.75
CA LEU A 438 -7.29 -13.33 22.61
C LEU A 438 -6.89 -12.68 21.28
N LEU A 439 -6.60 -11.39 21.28
CA LEU A 439 -6.22 -10.61 20.09
C LEU A 439 -4.72 -10.54 19.85
N LYS A 440 -3.86 -11.13 20.69
CA LYS A 440 -2.40 -10.98 20.63
C LYS A 440 -1.80 -11.17 19.23
N HIS A 441 -2.29 -12.12 18.47
CA HIS A 441 -1.82 -12.40 17.12
C HIS A 441 -2.27 -11.32 16.10
N PHE A 442 -3.48 -10.79 16.27
CA PHE A 442 -3.99 -9.73 15.43
C PHE A 442 -3.34 -8.38 15.76
N ILE A 443 -2.96 -8.18 17.03
CA ILE A 443 -2.18 -7.03 17.49
C ILE A 443 -0.80 -7.05 16.85
N LEU A 444 -0.12 -8.22 16.88
CA LEU A 444 1.18 -8.36 16.23
C LEU A 444 1.08 -8.14 14.72
N LEU A 445 0.05 -8.67 14.07
CA LEU A 445 -0.19 -8.44 12.63
C LEU A 445 -0.44 -6.96 12.34
N ALA A 446 -1.30 -6.29 13.10
CA ALA A 446 -1.59 -4.87 12.97
C ALA A 446 -0.33 -4.02 13.14
N PHE A 447 0.49 -4.33 14.16
CA PHE A 447 1.77 -3.66 14.39
C PHE A 447 2.72 -3.85 13.21
N THR A 448 2.91 -5.09 12.77
CA THR A 448 3.85 -5.40 11.67
C THR A 448 3.47 -4.67 10.38
N LEU A 449 2.18 -4.69 10.00
CA LEU A 449 1.70 -4.01 8.80
C LEU A 449 1.92 -2.50 8.91
N SER A 450 1.47 -1.86 9.99
CA SER A 450 1.66 -0.42 10.18
C SER A 450 3.12 -0.02 10.23
N PHE A 451 3.97 -0.80 10.91
CA PHE A 451 5.41 -0.54 11.06
C PHE A 451 6.13 -0.54 9.70
N VAL A 452 5.86 -1.55 8.89
CA VAL A 452 6.51 -1.66 7.57
C VAL A 452 6.04 -0.59 6.61
N ASP A 453 4.74 -0.27 6.62
CA ASP A 453 4.20 0.78 5.76
C ASP A 453 4.77 2.15 6.14
N ILE A 454 5.00 2.43 7.43
CA ILE A 454 5.63 3.67 7.89
C ILE A 454 7.12 3.72 7.50
N VAL A 455 7.86 2.62 7.63
CA VAL A 455 9.29 2.58 7.22
C VAL A 455 9.46 2.87 5.73
N LYS A 456 8.52 2.42 4.90
CA LYS A 456 8.53 2.64 3.44
C LYS A 456 7.99 4.01 3.03
N GLU A 457 7.29 4.69 3.93
CA GLU A 457 6.56 5.90 3.58
C GLU A 457 7.51 7.06 3.25
N LEU A 458 7.35 7.60 2.04
CA LEU A 458 8.15 8.71 1.54
C LEU A 458 7.34 10.02 1.47
N PRO A 459 6.24 10.13 0.70
CA PRO A 459 5.57 11.40 0.44
C PRO A 459 5.06 12.11 1.69
N LEU A 460 4.39 11.40 2.59
CA LEU A 460 3.88 11.99 3.83
C LEU A 460 5.03 12.42 4.74
N SER A 461 6.08 11.59 4.84
CA SER A 461 7.27 11.90 5.65
C SER A 461 8.00 13.14 5.15
N LEU A 462 8.11 13.35 3.84
CA LEU A 462 8.71 14.55 3.26
C LEU A 462 7.98 15.83 3.72
N ILE A 463 6.64 15.85 3.66
CA ILE A 463 5.84 17.03 4.00
C ILE A 463 5.83 17.32 5.51
N LEU A 464 5.72 16.27 6.34
CA LEU A 464 5.45 16.41 7.78
C LEU A 464 6.69 16.28 8.68
N ARG A 465 7.87 15.96 8.13
CA ARG A 465 9.07 15.80 8.95
C ARG A 465 9.47 17.11 9.64
N PRO A 466 9.90 17.05 10.90
CA PRO A 466 10.59 18.17 11.55
C PRO A 466 11.88 18.54 10.80
N PHE A 467 12.33 19.78 11.01
CA PHE A 467 13.60 20.26 10.45
C PHE A 467 14.76 19.35 10.90
N GLU A 468 15.72 19.09 10.02
CA GLU A 468 16.88 18.18 10.22
C GLU A 468 16.53 16.71 10.53
N PHE A 469 15.25 16.31 10.50
CA PHE A 469 14.89 14.91 10.70
C PHE A 469 14.85 14.17 9.38
N GLU A 470 15.65 13.14 9.26
CA GLU A 470 15.73 12.29 8.08
C GLU A 470 15.38 10.84 8.41
N THR A 471 14.66 10.22 7.47
CA THR A 471 14.36 8.79 7.49
C THR A 471 15.10 8.06 6.37
N LEU A 472 15.18 6.74 6.47
CA LEU A 472 15.78 5.90 5.41
C LEU A 472 15.14 6.15 4.04
N SER A 473 13.80 6.28 3.98
CA SER A 473 13.07 6.52 2.74
C SER A 473 13.40 7.88 2.11
N ILE A 474 13.48 8.92 2.92
CA ILE A 474 13.83 10.28 2.50
C ILE A 474 15.26 10.32 1.98
N ARG A 475 16.19 9.74 2.73
CA ARG A 475 17.61 9.76 2.36
C ARG A 475 17.90 8.94 1.10
N ALA A 476 17.26 7.76 0.99
CA ALA A 476 17.35 6.94 -0.22
C ALA A 476 16.88 7.71 -1.46
N PHE A 477 15.76 8.43 -1.32
CA PHE A 477 15.21 9.23 -2.40
C PHE A 477 16.11 10.40 -2.79
N PHE A 478 16.62 11.18 -1.82
CA PHE A 478 17.51 12.28 -2.11
C PHE A 478 18.84 11.82 -2.73
N TYR A 479 19.45 10.75 -2.23
CA TYR A 479 20.63 10.21 -2.89
C TYR A 479 20.37 9.78 -4.34
N ALA A 480 19.20 9.21 -4.62
CA ALA A 480 18.85 8.82 -5.95
C ALA A 480 18.61 10.04 -6.88
N THR A 481 17.92 11.08 -6.40
CA THR A 481 17.69 12.31 -7.17
C THR A 481 18.97 13.12 -7.40
N ASP A 482 19.95 12.99 -6.52
CA ASP A 482 21.30 13.58 -6.66
C ASP A 482 22.24 12.71 -7.53
N GLU A 483 21.69 11.71 -8.25
CA GLU A 483 22.44 10.74 -9.09
C GLU A 483 23.48 9.90 -8.31
N ARG A 484 23.37 9.85 -6.98
CA ARG A 484 24.24 9.09 -6.08
C ARG A 484 23.69 7.70 -5.81
N LEU A 485 23.48 6.89 -6.86
CA LEU A 485 22.79 5.60 -6.81
C LEU A 485 23.44 4.59 -5.85
N TYR A 486 24.78 4.55 -5.81
CA TYR A 486 25.52 3.71 -4.85
C TYR A 486 25.19 4.09 -3.40
N ALA A 487 25.12 5.38 -3.10
CA ALA A 487 24.77 5.86 -1.76
C ALA A 487 23.30 5.58 -1.41
N ALA A 488 22.39 5.60 -2.40
CA ALA A 488 20.99 5.26 -2.23
C ALA A 488 20.76 3.77 -1.92
N ALA A 489 21.69 2.89 -2.32
CA ALA A 489 21.50 1.45 -2.23
C ALA A 489 21.42 0.93 -0.79
N LEU A 490 22.28 1.40 0.10
CA LEU A 490 22.32 0.90 1.49
C LEU A 490 21.05 1.21 2.30
N PRO A 491 20.54 2.47 2.35
CA PRO A 491 19.26 2.75 3.00
C PRO A 491 18.10 2.03 2.33
N SER A 492 18.12 1.89 1.01
CA SER A 492 17.10 1.13 0.25
C SER A 492 17.11 -0.34 0.59
N LEU A 493 18.29 -0.97 0.65
CA LEU A 493 18.43 -2.37 1.02
C LEU A 493 17.91 -2.63 2.44
N LEU A 494 18.16 -1.75 3.39
CA LEU A 494 17.65 -1.88 4.75
C LEU A 494 16.12 -1.81 4.79
N ILE A 495 15.51 -0.87 4.06
CA ILE A 495 14.04 -0.80 3.90
C ILE A 495 13.49 -2.11 3.32
N VAL A 496 14.12 -2.62 2.27
CA VAL A 496 13.69 -3.85 1.60
C VAL A 496 13.83 -5.07 2.53
N LEU A 497 14.91 -5.19 3.28
CA LEU A 497 15.12 -6.29 4.24
C LEU A 497 14.08 -6.28 5.35
N ILE A 498 13.78 -5.11 5.93
CA ILE A 498 12.73 -4.96 6.95
C ILE A 498 11.37 -5.38 6.38
N SER A 499 11.05 -4.88 5.17
CA SER A 499 9.79 -5.19 4.49
C SER A 499 9.69 -6.67 4.10
N LEU A 500 10.79 -7.28 3.68
CA LEU A 500 10.88 -8.70 3.33
C LEU A 500 10.61 -9.58 4.56
N CYS A 501 11.22 -9.26 5.70
CA CYS A 501 10.95 -9.97 6.96
C CYS A 501 9.45 -9.94 7.31
N ALA A 502 8.79 -8.80 7.10
CA ALA A 502 7.36 -8.67 7.37
C ALA A 502 6.50 -9.45 6.36
N VAL A 503 6.80 -9.40 5.07
CA VAL A 503 6.08 -10.17 4.04
C VAL A 503 6.20 -11.68 4.33
N ILE A 504 7.40 -12.16 4.66
CA ILE A 504 7.63 -13.55 5.04
C ILE A 504 6.82 -13.91 6.30
N PHE A 505 6.83 -13.03 7.31
CA PHE A 505 6.09 -13.25 8.55
C PHE A 505 4.57 -13.35 8.29
N VAL A 506 4.01 -12.45 7.51
CA VAL A 506 2.56 -12.43 7.18
C VAL A 506 2.16 -13.67 6.40
N GLU A 507 2.92 -14.05 5.36
CA GLU A 507 2.66 -15.24 4.55
C GLU A 507 2.81 -16.54 5.36
N PHE A 508 3.85 -16.66 6.19
CA PHE A 508 4.02 -17.82 7.08
C PHE A 508 2.86 -17.96 8.07
N TYR A 509 2.39 -16.84 8.60
CA TYR A 509 1.24 -16.80 9.49
C TYR A 509 -0.05 -17.21 8.80
N ALA A 510 -0.27 -16.71 7.57
CA ALA A 510 -1.41 -17.08 6.74
C ALA A 510 -1.40 -18.59 6.40
N TYR A 511 -0.23 -19.14 6.05
CA TYR A 511 -0.05 -20.56 5.72
C TYR A 511 -0.33 -21.49 6.92
N LYS A 512 0.18 -21.15 8.12
CA LYS A 512 -0.05 -21.95 9.35
C LYS A 512 -1.52 -22.01 9.75
N ARG A 513 -2.34 -21.10 9.27
CA ARG A 513 -3.76 -20.98 9.59
C ARG A 513 -4.68 -21.66 8.57
N SER A 514 -4.16 -21.95 7.38
CA SER A 514 -4.86 -22.69 6.33
C SER A 514 -4.74 -24.22 6.47
N LYS A 515 -3.83 -24.67 7.33
CA LYS A 515 -3.74 -26.06 7.83
C LYS A 515 -4.50 -26.22 9.15
#